data_ad1c730dae5fc00e2a9e78e3465e4358
#
_entry.id   ad1c730dae5fc00e2a9e78e3465e4358
#
_cell.length_a   1.000
_cell.length_b   1.000
_cell.length_c   1.000
_cell.angle_alpha   90.00
_cell.angle_beta   90.00
_cell.angle_gamma   90.00
#
_symmetry.space_group_name_H-M   'P 1'
#
loop_
_entity.id
_entity.type
_entity.pdbx_description
1 polymer ?
#
loop_
_entity_poly.entity_id
_entity_poly.type
_entity_poly.pdbx_seq_one_letter_code
_entity_poly.pdbx_strand_id
1 'polypeptide(L)'
;KVKVGLLGVGLDTYWKQFDELLSRLVGYQESISSQINVMDAEVVNVGMADTPEKAKQSALLLKQADVEIVFLYISTYALSSTILPIAQIVNKPIVMLNVQPTSRIDYSFVNSMSDRGKMTGEWLAHCQACSVPEFASVFNRAGIKYDIITGYLSDKLVWEEVNSWIEASRVVYGLRNNRL
;
A
#
# COMPACT_ATOMS: atom_id res chain seq x y z
N LYS A 1 -11.54 -18.17 5.13
CA LYS A 1 -10.34 -17.32 4.98
C LYS A 1 -10.61 -15.95 5.59
N VAL A 2 -9.62 -15.33 6.21
CA VAL A 2 -9.71 -13.96 6.65
C VAL A 2 -9.67 -13.02 5.42
N LYS A 3 -10.50 -11.98 5.42
CA LYS A 3 -10.49 -10.96 4.38
C LYS A 3 -9.48 -9.87 4.71
N VAL A 4 -8.60 -9.58 3.78
CA VAL A 4 -7.61 -8.52 3.91
C VAL A 4 -7.78 -7.49 2.81
N GLY A 5 -7.78 -6.21 3.15
CA GLY A 5 -7.83 -5.12 2.19
C GLY A 5 -6.44 -4.83 1.64
N LEU A 6 -6.33 -4.61 0.34
CA LEU A 6 -5.14 -4.05 -0.30
C LEU A 6 -5.54 -2.78 -1.06
N LEU A 7 -4.87 -1.70 -0.74
CA LEU A 7 -5.08 -0.39 -1.34
C LEU A 7 -3.74 0.23 -1.69
N GLY A 8 -3.54 0.61 -2.95
CA GLY A 8 -2.41 1.42 -3.36
C GLY A 8 -2.71 2.91 -3.22
N VAL A 9 -1.69 3.72 -2.95
CA VAL A 9 -1.82 5.17 -2.96
C VAL A 9 -0.76 5.80 -3.84
N GLY A 10 -1.13 6.88 -4.53
CA GLY A 10 -0.28 7.62 -5.43
C GLY A 10 -0.77 9.06 -5.60
N LEU A 11 -0.33 9.73 -6.64
CA LEU A 11 -0.66 11.12 -6.94
C LEU A 11 -1.05 11.27 -8.42
N ASP A 12 -2.29 11.62 -8.69
CA ASP A 12 -2.88 11.68 -10.03
C ASP A 12 -2.16 12.63 -10.99
N THR A 13 -1.59 13.73 -10.45
CA THR A 13 -0.82 14.70 -11.24
C THR A 13 0.42 14.12 -11.89
N TYR A 14 0.93 12.99 -11.39
CA TYR A 14 2.10 12.32 -11.98
C TYR A 14 1.78 11.57 -13.26
N TRP A 15 0.55 11.05 -13.41
CA TRP A 15 0.22 10.16 -14.52
C TRP A 15 0.28 10.82 -15.87
N LYS A 16 0.00 12.14 -15.93
CA LYS A 16 0.09 12.94 -17.15
C LYS A 16 1.50 13.41 -17.46
N GLN A 17 2.38 13.39 -16.47
CA GLN A 17 3.75 13.90 -16.59
C GLN A 17 4.77 12.78 -16.86
N PHE A 18 4.48 11.58 -16.36
CA PHE A 18 5.41 10.44 -16.40
C PHE A 18 4.68 9.25 -17.01
N ASP A 19 4.90 9.07 -18.32
CA ASP A 19 4.34 7.95 -19.07
C ASP A 19 4.75 6.61 -18.42
N GLU A 20 3.83 5.63 -18.46
CA GLU A 20 4.02 4.28 -17.93
C GLU A 20 4.21 4.18 -16.40
N LEU A 21 4.35 5.29 -15.66
CA LEU A 21 4.53 5.22 -14.21
C LEU A 21 3.33 4.55 -13.53
N LEU A 22 2.10 4.96 -13.82
CA LEU A 22 0.90 4.38 -13.22
C LEU A 22 0.81 2.87 -13.49
N SER A 23 0.96 2.44 -14.75
CA SER A 23 0.87 1.03 -15.10
C SER A 23 1.91 0.18 -14.40
N ARG A 24 3.13 0.71 -14.24
CA ARG A 24 4.22 0.09 -13.50
C ARG A 24 3.89 -0.08 -12.02
N LEU A 25 3.36 0.96 -11.37
CA LEU A 25 2.99 0.93 -9.95
C LEU A 25 1.79 0.01 -9.68
N VAL A 26 0.82 -0.02 -10.59
CA VAL A 26 -0.30 -0.98 -10.55
C VAL A 26 0.24 -2.41 -10.69
N GLY A 27 1.21 -2.66 -11.57
CA GLY A 27 1.85 -3.97 -11.70
C GLY A 27 2.54 -4.43 -10.40
N TYR A 28 3.14 -3.52 -9.65
CA TYR A 28 3.70 -3.84 -8.32
C TYR A 28 2.59 -4.17 -7.32
N GLN A 29 1.48 -3.43 -7.32
CA GLN A 29 0.34 -3.73 -6.46
C GLN A 29 -0.28 -5.10 -6.77
N GLU A 30 -0.39 -5.48 -8.03
CA GLU A 30 -0.86 -6.80 -8.45
C GLU A 30 0.10 -7.92 -7.99
N SER A 31 1.40 -7.66 -8.03
CA SER A 31 2.40 -8.58 -7.49
C SER A 31 2.23 -8.77 -5.98
N ILE A 32 1.99 -7.68 -5.24
CA ILE A 32 1.68 -7.72 -3.80
C ILE A 32 0.40 -8.52 -3.55
N SER A 33 -0.66 -8.25 -4.31
CA SER A 33 -1.93 -8.98 -4.22
C SER A 33 -1.73 -10.48 -4.42
N SER A 34 -0.94 -10.86 -5.41
CA SER A 34 -0.62 -12.26 -5.72
C SER A 34 0.14 -12.94 -4.58
N GLN A 35 1.10 -12.25 -3.98
CA GLN A 35 1.85 -12.77 -2.82
C GLN A 35 0.95 -12.98 -1.61
N ILE A 36 0.04 -12.07 -1.34
CA ILE A 36 -0.90 -12.20 -0.20
C ILE A 36 -1.90 -13.33 -0.46
N ASN A 37 -2.37 -13.52 -1.69
CA ASN A 37 -3.33 -14.57 -2.03
C ASN A 37 -2.83 -15.98 -1.74
N VAL A 38 -1.51 -16.23 -1.79
CA VAL A 38 -0.94 -17.54 -1.47
C VAL A 38 -0.82 -17.79 0.04
N MET A 39 -1.11 -16.80 0.90
CA MET A 39 -1.02 -16.87 2.36
C MET A 39 -2.34 -17.29 3.04
N ASP A 40 -3.23 -17.98 2.32
CA ASP A 40 -4.55 -18.41 2.82
C ASP A 40 -5.45 -17.25 3.30
N ALA A 41 -5.32 -16.07 2.68
CA ALA A 41 -6.19 -14.92 2.84
C ALA A 41 -7.10 -14.74 1.62
N GLU A 42 -8.20 -13.98 1.79
CA GLU A 42 -9.02 -13.46 0.71
C GLU A 42 -8.68 -11.98 0.52
N VAL A 43 -8.01 -11.65 -0.58
CA VAL A 43 -7.56 -10.27 -0.86
C VAL A 43 -8.68 -9.49 -1.52
N VAL A 44 -9.06 -8.37 -0.91
CA VAL A 44 -9.91 -7.35 -1.49
C VAL A 44 -9.03 -6.22 -2.00
N ASN A 45 -8.55 -6.36 -3.24
CA ASN A 45 -7.72 -5.34 -3.90
C ASN A 45 -8.62 -4.28 -4.52
N VAL A 46 -8.60 -3.06 -3.97
CA VAL A 46 -9.43 -1.93 -4.41
C VAL A 46 -8.69 -0.96 -5.35
N GLY A 47 -7.50 -1.34 -5.80
CA GLY A 47 -6.72 -0.57 -6.76
C GLY A 47 -6.01 0.64 -6.14
N MET A 48 -5.71 1.64 -7.00
CA MET A 48 -4.93 2.82 -6.65
C MET A 48 -5.83 4.02 -6.31
N ALA A 49 -5.70 4.53 -5.10
CA ALA A 49 -6.32 5.79 -4.68
C ALA A 49 -5.31 6.94 -4.86
N ASP A 50 -5.53 7.77 -5.84
CA ASP A 50 -4.67 8.89 -6.24
C ASP A 50 -5.38 10.25 -6.14
N THR A 51 -6.68 10.24 -5.81
CA THR A 51 -7.50 11.41 -5.53
C THR A 51 -8.35 11.19 -4.28
N PRO A 52 -8.84 12.26 -3.61
CA PRO A 52 -9.74 12.13 -2.47
C PRO A 52 -11.03 11.34 -2.78
N GLU A 53 -11.56 11.50 -3.98
CA GLU A 53 -12.78 10.81 -4.43
C GLU A 53 -12.56 9.30 -4.51
N LYS A 54 -11.49 8.87 -5.18
CA LYS A 54 -11.10 7.46 -5.27
C LYS A 54 -10.77 6.88 -3.89
N ALA A 55 -10.09 7.67 -3.04
CA ALA A 55 -9.81 7.27 -1.67
C ALA A 55 -11.08 6.95 -0.88
N LYS A 56 -12.09 7.82 -0.97
CA LYS A 56 -13.39 7.60 -0.33
C LYS A 56 -14.11 6.36 -0.89
N GLN A 57 -14.12 6.20 -2.20
CA GLN A 57 -14.72 5.03 -2.85
C GLN A 57 -14.05 3.72 -2.41
N SER A 58 -12.72 3.68 -2.44
CA SER A 58 -11.93 2.53 -2.00
C SER A 58 -12.18 2.19 -0.53
N ALA A 59 -12.23 3.21 0.33
CA ALA A 59 -12.53 3.02 1.74
C ALA A 59 -13.92 2.42 1.98
N LEU A 60 -14.93 2.86 1.23
CA LEU A 60 -16.29 2.32 1.32
C LEU A 60 -16.35 0.86 0.84
N LEU A 61 -15.63 0.51 -0.24
CA LEU A 61 -15.53 -0.87 -0.72
C LEU A 61 -14.87 -1.78 0.31
N LEU A 62 -13.77 -1.36 0.92
CA LEU A 62 -13.10 -2.13 1.98
C LEU A 62 -14.00 -2.31 3.20
N LYS A 63 -14.72 -1.25 3.59
CA LYS A 63 -15.68 -1.31 4.70
C LYS A 63 -16.85 -2.25 4.41
N GLN A 64 -17.40 -2.19 3.20
CA GLN A 64 -18.50 -3.06 2.77
C GLN A 64 -18.07 -4.53 2.68
N ALA A 65 -16.83 -4.78 2.26
CA ALA A 65 -16.26 -6.13 2.23
C ALA A 65 -15.99 -6.69 3.63
N ASP A 66 -16.01 -5.84 4.66
CA ASP A 66 -15.72 -6.19 6.07
C ASP A 66 -14.34 -6.86 6.22
N VAL A 67 -13.31 -6.19 5.71
CA VAL A 67 -11.93 -6.66 5.84
C VAL A 67 -11.46 -6.56 7.30
N GLU A 68 -10.57 -7.45 7.73
CA GLU A 68 -10.06 -7.45 9.10
C GLU A 68 -8.80 -6.58 9.28
N ILE A 69 -8.07 -6.35 8.22
CA ILE A 69 -6.85 -5.53 8.17
C ILE A 69 -6.73 -4.86 6.81
N VAL A 70 -6.07 -3.71 6.74
CA VAL A 70 -5.75 -3.02 5.49
C VAL A 70 -4.25 -2.93 5.31
N PHE A 71 -3.75 -3.49 4.22
CA PHE A 71 -2.41 -3.22 3.72
C PHE A 71 -2.46 -2.01 2.80
N LEU A 72 -1.85 -0.92 3.26
CA LEU A 72 -1.75 0.35 2.54
C LEU A 72 -0.42 0.38 1.77
N TYR A 73 -0.46 0.03 0.48
CA TYR A 73 0.74 0.08 -0.37
C TYR A 73 1.06 1.51 -0.78
N ILE A 74 2.19 2.01 -0.32
CA ILE A 74 2.71 3.31 -0.73
C ILE A 74 3.45 3.12 -2.05
N SER A 75 2.79 3.42 -3.18
CA SER A 75 3.33 3.12 -4.51
C SER A 75 4.39 4.13 -4.96
N THR A 76 4.21 5.38 -4.57
CA THR A 76 5.10 6.52 -4.81
C THR A 76 4.71 7.64 -3.81
N TYR A 77 5.18 8.87 -4.01
CA TYR A 77 4.70 9.98 -3.21
C TYR A 77 3.17 10.15 -3.35
N ALA A 78 2.50 10.31 -2.23
CA ALA A 78 1.07 10.59 -2.13
C ALA A 78 0.79 11.53 -0.96
N LEU A 79 -0.39 12.15 -0.95
CA LEU A 79 -0.77 13.13 0.06
C LEU A 79 -1.47 12.48 1.26
N SER A 80 -1.17 12.93 2.45
CA SER A 80 -1.84 12.50 3.68
C SER A 80 -3.35 12.80 3.68
N SER A 81 -3.76 13.85 2.98
CA SER A 81 -5.18 14.20 2.78
C SER A 81 -5.96 13.11 2.01
N THR A 82 -5.27 12.31 1.20
CA THR A 82 -5.86 11.17 0.50
C THR A 82 -6.04 9.98 1.43
N ILE A 83 -5.07 9.68 2.30
CA ILE A 83 -5.09 8.45 3.11
C ILE A 83 -5.84 8.58 4.44
N LEU A 84 -5.90 9.77 5.02
CA LEU A 84 -6.54 9.97 6.32
C LEU A 84 -8.04 9.58 6.30
N PRO A 85 -8.84 9.98 5.30
CA PRO A 85 -10.24 9.55 5.22
C PRO A 85 -10.38 8.02 5.07
N ILE A 86 -9.44 7.36 4.40
CA ILE A 86 -9.47 5.89 4.26
C ILE A 86 -9.40 5.24 5.64
N ALA A 87 -8.41 5.62 6.44
CA ALA A 87 -8.21 5.08 7.77
C ALA A 87 -9.41 5.30 8.68
N GLN A 88 -10.00 6.50 8.62
CA GLN A 88 -11.18 6.86 9.42
C GLN A 88 -12.44 6.11 9.02
N ILE A 89 -12.68 5.92 7.71
CA ILE A 89 -13.88 5.24 7.19
C ILE A 89 -13.81 3.74 7.44
N VAL A 90 -12.66 3.11 7.16
CA VAL A 90 -12.49 1.65 7.30
C VAL A 90 -12.43 1.26 8.78
N ASN A 91 -11.75 2.03 9.60
CA ASN A 91 -11.60 1.81 11.06
C ASN A 91 -11.15 0.37 11.41
N LYS A 92 -10.16 -0.12 10.69
CA LYS A 92 -9.52 -1.42 10.90
C LYS A 92 -8.00 -1.20 11.08
N PRO A 93 -7.25 -2.16 11.61
CA PRO A 93 -5.80 -2.07 11.66
C PRO A 93 -5.21 -1.76 10.29
N ILE A 94 -4.22 -0.86 10.24
CA ILE A 94 -3.53 -0.45 9.02
C ILE A 94 -2.07 -0.83 9.11
N VAL A 95 -1.57 -1.49 8.08
CA VAL A 95 -0.14 -1.74 7.90
C VAL A 95 0.31 -1.06 6.62
N MET A 96 1.16 -0.07 6.74
CA MET A 96 1.76 0.61 5.60
C MET A 96 2.83 -0.28 4.98
N LEU A 97 2.69 -0.57 3.69
CA LEU A 97 3.69 -1.30 2.92
C LEU A 97 4.63 -0.30 2.23
N ASN A 98 5.76 -0.03 2.88
CA ASN A 98 6.89 0.70 2.31
C ASN A 98 7.80 -0.30 1.60
N VAL A 99 7.29 -0.92 0.55
CA VAL A 99 7.96 -2.02 -0.17
C VAL A 99 8.41 -1.54 -1.54
N GLN A 100 9.73 -1.39 -1.70
CA GLN A 100 10.34 -0.95 -2.95
C GLN A 100 10.36 -2.06 -4.01
N PRO A 101 10.43 -1.72 -5.31
CA PRO A 101 10.51 -2.74 -6.35
C PRO A 101 11.79 -3.58 -6.28
N THR A 102 12.89 -2.98 -5.85
CA THR A 102 14.23 -3.59 -5.76
C THR A 102 14.94 -3.16 -4.48
N SER A 103 15.96 -3.92 -4.08
CA SER A 103 16.74 -3.63 -2.85
C SER A 103 17.56 -2.33 -2.93
N ARG A 104 17.78 -1.79 -4.12
CA ARG A 104 18.50 -0.54 -4.36
C ARG A 104 18.12 0.08 -5.69
N ILE A 105 18.24 1.40 -5.78
CA ILE A 105 18.13 2.13 -7.05
C ILE A 105 19.41 1.93 -7.85
N ASP A 106 19.30 1.59 -9.12
CA ASP A 106 20.44 1.61 -10.04
C ASP A 106 20.70 3.04 -10.52
N TYR A 107 21.48 3.77 -9.75
CA TYR A 107 21.83 5.15 -10.08
C TYR A 107 22.67 5.26 -11.37
N SER A 108 23.43 4.23 -11.72
CA SER A 108 24.20 4.23 -12.99
C SER A 108 23.23 4.22 -14.18
N PHE A 109 22.19 3.39 -14.11
CA PHE A 109 21.14 3.35 -15.11
C PHE A 109 20.37 4.69 -15.16
N VAL A 110 19.87 5.16 -14.01
CA VAL A 110 19.13 6.42 -13.93
C VAL A 110 19.93 7.58 -14.48
N ASN A 111 21.21 7.70 -14.12
CA ASN A 111 22.08 8.79 -14.57
C ASN A 111 22.49 8.68 -16.05
N SER A 112 22.34 7.52 -16.67
CA SER A 112 22.59 7.33 -18.10
C SER A 112 21.46 7.85 -18.99
N MET A 113 20.29 8.13 -18.42
CA MET A 113 19.13 8.62 -19.15
C MET A 113 19.35 10.06 -19.63
N SER A 114 19.14 10.30 -20.91
CA SER A 114 19.20 11.65 -21.48
C SER A 114 17.92 12.46 -21.26
N ASP A 115 16.79 11.78 -21.13
CA ASP A 115 15.49 12.39 -20.90
C ASP A 115 15.22 12.57 -19.41
N ARG A 116 15.14 13.83 -18.97
CA ARG A 116 14.89 14.18 -17.57
C ARG A 116 13.51 13.74 -17.06
N GLY A 117 12.50 13.73 -17.92
CA GLY A 117 11.17 13.25 -17.57
C GLY A 117 11.19 11.74 -17.26
N LYS A 118 11.80 10.94 -18.12
CA LYS A 118 12.00 9.51 -17.89
C LYS A 118 12.85 9.23 -16.66
N MET A 119 13.93 9.98 -16.46
CA MET A 119 14.76 9.88 -15.25
C MET A 119 13.95 10.13 -13.98
N THR A 120 13.11 11.16 -13.96
CA THR A 120 12.24 11.47 -12.82
C THR A 120 11.19 10.39 -12.62
N GLY A 121 10.57 9.89 -13.68
CA GLY A 121 9.61 8.78 -13.61
C GLY A 121 10.23 7.50 -13.04
N GLU A 122 11.48 7.17 -13.45
CA GLU A 122 12.22 6.04 -12.88
C GLU A 122 12.49 6.22 -11.39
N TRP A 123 12.90 7.41 -10.98
CA TRP A 123 13.11 7.71 -9.55
C TRP A 123 11.81 7.64 -8.76
N LEU A 124 10.69 8.17 -9.29
CA LEU A 124 9.37 8.13 -8.65
C LEU A 124 8.87 6.69 -8.44
N ALA A 125 9.23 5.77 -9.32
CA ALA A 125 8.89 4.36 -9.16
C ALA A 125 9.59 3.69 -7.95
N HIS A 126 10.58 4.36 -7.36
CA HIS A 126 11.31 3.93 -6.15
C HIS A 126 11.02 4.84 -4.93
N CYS A 127 9.98 5.67 -4.99
CA CYS A 127 9.69 6.71 -3.99
C CYS A 127 8.68 6.27 -2.92
N GLN A 128 8.64 4.97 -2.59
CA GLN A 128 7.70 4.42 -1.60
C GLN A 128 7.91 5.04 -0.21
N ALA A 129 9.16 5.24 0.19
CA ALA A 129 9.49 5.82 1.49
C ALA A 129 9.15 7.31 1.61
N CYS A 130 8.95 8.02 0.50
CA CYS A 130 8.82 9.49 0.49
C CYS A 130 7.62 9.99 1.31
N SER A 131 6.51 9.28 1.32
CA SER A 131 5.29 9.67 2.04
C SER A 131 5.19 9.09 3.45
N VAL A 132 6.03 8.14 3.81
CA VAL A 132 5.94 7.44 5.11
C VAL A 132 5.97 8.41 6.30
N PRO A 133 6.89 9.38 6.38
CA PRO A 133 6.92 10.32 7.52
C PRO A 133 5.66 11.21 7.59
N GLU A 134 5.14 11.62 6.43
CA GLU A 134 3.92 12.42 6.36
C GLU A 134 2.71 11.61 6.86
N PHE A 135 2.54 10.38 6.38
CA PHE A 135 1.46 9.50 6.79
C PHE A 135 1.53 9.16 8.28
N ALA A 136 2.71 8.80 8.76
CA ALA A 136 2.96 8.51 10.16
C ALA A 136 2.62 9.72 11.06
N SER A 137 3.03 10.92 10.66
CA SER A 137 2.72 12.16 11.38
C SER A 137 1.21 12.41 11.47
N VAL A 138 0.49 12.26 10.36
CA VAL A 138 -0.97 12.48 10.33
C VAL A 138 -1.70 11.42 11.13
N PHE A 139 -1.33 10.15 11.01
CA PHE A 139 -1.96 9.07 11.78
C PHE A 139 -1.72 9.25 13.29
N ASN A 140 -0.51 9.59 13.71
CA ASN A 140 -0.21 9.89 15.11
C ASN A 140 -1.07 11.05 15.65
N ARG A 141 -1.21 12.13 14.90
CA ARG A 141 -2.03 13.29 15.30
C ARG A 141 -3.53 12.96 15.33
N ALA A 142 -3.99 12.06 14.47
CA ALA A 142 -5.38 11.60 14.42
C ALA A 142 -5.68 10.45 15.39
N GLY A 143 -4.69 9.95 16.16
CA GLY A 143 -4.86 8.82 17.08
C GLY A 143 -5.10 7.49 16.37
N ILE A 144 -4.72 7.37 15.09
CA ILE A 144 -4.86 6.15 14.29
C ILE A 144 -3.66 5.27 14.56
N LYS A 145 -3.93 4.02 14.94
CA LYS A 145 -2.89 3.01 15.11
C LYS A 145 -2.52 2.41 13.75
N TYR A 146 -1.25 2.28 13.50
CA TYR A 146 -0.68 1.70 12.28
C TYR A 146 0.62 0.99 12.57
N ASP A 147 1.08 0.19 11.62
CA ASP A 147 2.43 -0.35 11.58
C ASP A 147 3.03 -0.14 10.19
N ILE A 148 4.34 -0.38 10.04
CA ILE A 148 5.07 -0.15 8.79
C ILE A 148 5.95 -1.36 8.50
N ILE A 149 5.73 -2.01 7.36
CA ILE A 149 6.62 -3.03 6.83
C ILE A 149 7.51 -2.37 5.77
N THR A 150 8.82 -2.48 5.96
CA THR A 150 9.80 -1.86 5.06
C THR A 150 10.69 -2.93 4.44
N GLY A 151 10.90 -2.83 3.11
CA GLY A 151 11.78 -3.71 2.37
C GLY A 151 11.57 -3.61 0.86
N TYR A 152 11.66 -4.72 0.15
CA TYR A 152 11.48 -4.75 -1.30
C TYR A 152 10.73 -6.02 -1.74
N LEU A 153 10.20 -6.01 -2.97
CA LEU A 153 9.24 -7.04 -3.44
C LEU A 153 9.77 -8.48 -3.39
N SER A 154 11.07 -8.70 -3.55
CA SER A 154 11.68 -10.02 -3.45
C SER A 154 12.27 -10.35 -2.08
N ASP A 155 12.06 -9.52 -1.08
CA ASP A 155 12.54 -9.72 0.29
C ASP A 155 11.61 -10.69 1.05
N LYS A 156 12.13 -11.84 1.43
CA LYS A 156 11.36 -12.84 2.17
C LYS A 156 10.87 -12.34 3.53
N LEU A 157 11.65 -11.51 4.20
CA LEU A 157 11.31 -10.98 5.52
C LEU A 157 10.06 -10.11 5.46
N VAL A 158 9.87 -9.34 4.39
CA VAL A 158 8.64 -8.57 4.12
C VAL A 158 7.42 -9.50 4.14
N TRP A 159 7.50 -10.62 3.43
CA TRP A 159 6.36 -11.54 3.30
C TRP A 159 6.11 -12.38 4.55
N GLU A 160 7.15 -12.69 5.30
CA GLU A 160 7.02 -13.31 6.63
C GLU A 160 6.30 -12.38 7.61
N GLU A 161 6.62 -11.08 7.58
CA GLU A 161 5.96 -10.08 8.42
C GLU A 161 4.51 -9.83 7.98
N VAL A 162 4.24 -9.72 6.67
CA VAL A 162 2.88 -9.65 6.12
C VAL A 162 2.05 -10.86 6.55
N ASN A 163 2.61 -12.06 6.44
CA ASN A 163 1.93 -13.29 6.88
C ASN A 163 1.62 -13.27 8.38
N SER A 164 2.53 -12.76 9.21
CA SER A 164 2.32 -12.64 10.66
C SER A 164 1.11 -11.75 10.99
N TRP A 165 0.93 -10.65 10.26
CA TRP A 165 -0.24 -9.78 10.39
C TRP A 165 -1.54 -10.47 9.95
N ILE A 166 -1.50 -11.26 8.87
CA ILE A 166 -2.63 -12.06 8.39
C ILE A 166 -3.03 -13.10 9.44
N GLU A 167 -2.05 -13.82 10.00
CA GLU A 167 -2.30 -14.80 11.06
C GLU A 167 -2.90 -14.16 12.32
N ALA A 168 -2.37 -13.02 12.76
CA ALA A 168 -2.93 -12.27 13.88
C ALA A 168 -4.38 -11.85 13.62
N SER A 169 -4.66 -11.37 12.40
CA SER A 169 -6.03 -10.99 11.99
C SER A 169 -6.97 -12.20 11.97
N ARG A 170 -6.47 -13.37 11.55
CA ARG A 170 -7.24 -14.63 11.57
C ARG A 170 -7.63 -15.06 12.98
N VAL A 171 -6.69 -14.93 13.93
CA VAL A 171 -6.95 -15.23 15.35
C VAL A 171 -8.03 -14.30 15.90
N VAL A 172 -7.90 -12.99 15.66
CA VAL A 172 -8.89 -12.00 16.11
C VAL A 172 -10.28 -12.28 15.49
N TYR A 173 -10.31 -12.56 14.18
CA TYR A 173 -11.56 -12.94 13.50
C TYR A 173 -12.20 -14.19 14.12
N GLY A 174 -11.40 -15.23 14.37
CA GLY A 174 -11.84 -16.46 15.01
C GLY A 174 -12.42 -16.21 16.40
N LEU A 175 -11.74 -15.43 17.23
CA LEU A 175 -12.22 -15.10 18.59
C LEU A 175 -13.52 -14.30 18.60
N ARG A 176 -13.73 -13.40 17.63
CA ARG A 176 -14.97 -12.62 17.50
C ARG A 176 -16.15 -13.44 17.01
N ASN A 177 -15.91 -14.45 16.20
CA ASN A 177 -16.96 -15.23 15.53
C ASN A 177 -17.20 -16.61 16.15
N ASN A 178 -16.32 -17.08 17.05
CA ASN A 178 -16.58 -18.30 17.81
C ASN A 178 -17.57 -18.01 18.94
N ARG A 179 -18.72 -18.67 18.88
CA ARG A 179 -19.60 -18.78 20.03
C ARG A 179 -19.03 -19.88 20.95
N LEU A 180 -18.61 -19.49 22.14
CA LEU A 180 -18.35 -20.42 23.24
C LEU A 180 -19.68 -21.00 23.72
#